data_00dcbbf9c668ee7137aea649ca981426
#
_entry.id   00dcbbf9c668ee7137aea649ca981426
#
_cell.length_a   1.000
_cell.length_b   1.000
_cell.length_c   1.000
_cell.angle_alpha   90.00
_cell.angle_beta   90.00
_cell.angle_gamma   90.00
#
_symmetry.space_group_name_H-M   'P 1'
#
loop_
_entity.id
_entity.type
_entity.pdbx_description
1 polymer ?
#
loop_
_entity_poly.entity_id
_entity_poly.type
_entity_poly.pdbx_seq_one_letter_code
_entity_poly.pdbx_strand_id
1 'polypeptide(L)' 'MTTANTIKVSTDKMIAHKEQHIGWMIFNNPIRRNALSLEMWIAIGEIMTGFQNDSEIRVVIMAGAGDKAFVSGA' A
#
# COMPACT_ATOMS: atom_id res chain seq x y z
N MET A 1 21.83 7.44 0.06
CA MET A 1 20.58 8.02 -0.08
C MET A 1 19.55 7.25 0.66
N THR A 2 18.68 7.91 1.08
CA THR A 2 17.63 7.27 1.81
C THR A 2 16.54 6.87 0.87
N THR A 3 16.27 5.64 0.88
CA THR A 3 15.08 5.22 0.21
C THR A 3 13.89 5.58 1.04
N ALA A 4 12.75 5.53 0.46
CA ALA A 4 11.54 5.65 1.20
C ALA A 4 11.50 4.56 2.27
N ASN A 5 10.97 4.89 3.42
CA ASN A 5 10.85 3.96 4.52
C ASN A 5 9.75 2.96 4.22
N THR A 6 10.16 1.72 4.03
CA THR A 6 9.21 0.64 3.80
C THR A 6 8.57 0.25 5.12
N ILE A 7 7.25 0.17 5.11
CA ILE A 7 6.47 -0.19 6.27
C ILE A 7 6.13 -1.67 6.18
N LYS A 8 6.32 -2.36 7.28
CA LYS A 8 6.08 -3.79 7.32
C LYS A 8 4.59 -4.08 7.38
N VAL A 9 4.14 -4.98 6.52
CA VAL A 9 2.75 -5.42 6.51
C VAL A 9 2.70 -6.95 6.49
N SER A 10 1.53 -7.49 6.75
CA SER A 10 1.37 -8.92 6.95
C SER A 10 1.39 -9.74 5.66
N THR A 11 1.37 -9.10 4.51
CA THR A 11 1.39 -9.80 3.22
C THR A 11 2.26 -9.02 2.23
N ASP A 12 2.85 -9.72 1.28
CA ASP A 12 3.60 -9.09 0.21
C ASP A 12 2.71 -8.63 -0.95
N LYS A 13 1.42 -8.88 -0.88
CA LYS A 13 0.47 -8.40 -1.88
C LYS A 13 0.07 -6.95 -1.67
N MET A 14 0.51 -6.36 -0.59
CA MET A 14 0.39 -4.93 -0.33
C MET A 14 1.75 -4.40 0.04
N ILE A 15 2.09 -3.24 -0.49
CA ILE A 15 3.34 -2.57 -0.18
C ILE A 15 3.00 -1.19 0.35
N ALA A 16 3.66 -0.81 1.43
CA ALA A 16 3.49 0.52 1.99
C ALA A 16 4.85 1.13 2.27
N HIS A 17 4.98 2.40 1.96
CA HIS A 17 6.19 3.12 2.36
C HIS A 17 5.86 4.59 2.58
N LYS A 18 6.76 5.24 3.27
CA LYS A 18 6.63 6.65 3.60
C LYS A 18 7.74 7.42 2.91
N GLU A 19 7.40 8.53 2.32
CA GLU A 19 8.35 9.42 1.69
C GLU A 19 8.00 10.84 2.09
N GLN A 20 8.76 11.40 3.03
CA GLN A 20 8.48 12.71 3.60
C GLN A 20 7.06 12.75 4.18
N HIS A 21 6.15 13.51 3.58
CA HIS A 21 4.79 13.65 4.08
C HIS A 21 3.78 12.79 3.30
N ILE A 22 4.28 11.89 2.47
CA ILE A 22 3.44 11.07 1.63
C ILE A 22 3.50 9.63 2.10
N GLY A 23 2.33 9.05 2.32
CA GLY A 23 2.19 7.62 2.54
C GLY A 23 1.78 6.95 1.24
N TRP A 24 2.51 5.92 0.84
CA TRP A 24 2.21 5.16 -0.37
C TRP A 24 1.62 3.82 0.01
N MET A 25 0.51 3.49 -0.60
CA MET A 25 -0.13 2.19 -0.47
C MET A 25 -0.23 1.58 -1.84
N ILE A 26 0.49 0.49 -2.07
CA ILE A 26 0.60 -0.11 -3.39
C ILE A 26 -0.05 -1.49 -3.38
N PHE A 27 -1.02 -1.69 -4.26
CA PHE A 27 -1.66 -2.97 -4.46
C PHE A 27 -0.74 -3.81 -5.33
N ASN A 28 -0.26 -4.94 -4.80
CA ASN A 28 0.82 -5.71 -5.42
C ASN A 28 0.37 -7.13 -5.70
N ASN A 29 -0.62 -7.26 -6.57
CA ASN A 29 -1.10 -8.58 -6.99
C ASN A 29 -1.33 -8.55 -8.51
N PRO A 30 -0.27 -8.23 -9.29
CA PRO A 30 -0.43 -7.95 -10.72
C PRO A 30 -0.87 -9.18 -11.53
N ILE A 31 -0.54 -10.38 -11.08
CA ILE A 31 -0.97 -11.60 -11.76
C ILE A 31 -2.49 -11.67 -11.83
N ARG A 32 -3.16 -11.15 -10.81
CA ARG A 32 -4.62 -11.09 -10.76
C ARG A 32 -5.14 -9.68 -10.98
N ARG A 33 -4.34 -8.84 -11.63
CA ARG A 33 -4.67 -7.45 -11.92
C ARG A 33 -5.06 -6.70 -10.64
N ASN A 34 -4.35 -7.01 -9.55
CA ASN A 34 -4.54 -6.41 -8.24
C ASN A 34 -5.93 -6.64 -7.65
N ALA A 35 -6.53 -7.80 -7.99
CA ALA A 35 -7.77 -8.21 -7.33
C ALA A 35 -7.54 -8.36 -5.84
N LEU A 36 -8.47 -7.90 -5.04
CA LEU A 36 -8.33 -7.87 -3.59
C LEU A 36 -8.66 -9.23 -2.98
N SER A 37 -7.77 -9.71 -2.13
CA SER A 37 -7.98 -10.91 -1.33
C SER A 37 -8.20 -10.49 0.13
N LEU A 38 -8.61 -11.45 0.97
CA LEU A 38 -8.82 -11.16 2.38
C LEU A 38 -7.55 -10.62 3.03
N GLU A 39 -6.39 -11.24 2.72
CA GLU A 39 -5.13 -10.77 3.30
C GLU A 39 -4.79 -9.34 2.88
N MET A 40 -5.18 -8.96 1.67
CA MET A 40 -4.98 -7.58 1.21
C MET A 40 -5.90 -6.61 1.96
N TRP A 41 -7.15 -7.02 2.21
CA TRP A 41 -8.07 -6.19 3.00
C TRP A 41 -7.53 -5.95 4.41
N ILE A 42 -6.99 -7.00 5.02
CA ILE A 42 -6.40 -6.89 6.36
C ILE A 42 -5.21 -5.94 6.31
N ALA A 43 -4.36 -6.09 5.30
CA ALA A 43 -3.18 -5.23 5.16
C ALA A 43 -3.55 -3.77 4.93
N ILE A 44 -4.61 -3.51 4.18
CA ILE A 44 -5.10 -2.13 3.99
C ILE A 44 -5.40 -1.49 5.34
N GLY A 45 -6.07 -2.24 6.21
CA GLY A 45 -6.37 -1.75 7.57
C GLY A 45 -5.11 -1.46 8.36
N GLU A 46 -4.12 -2.35 8.27
CA GLU A 46 -2.84 -2.15 8.94
C GLU A 46 -2.14 -0.89 8.46
N ILE A 47 -2.10 -0.73 7.14
CA ILE A 47 -1.40 0.40 6.51
C ILE A 47 -2.10 1.72 6.87
N MET A 48 -3.41 1.77 6.76
CA MET A 48 -4.15 3.00 7.04
C MET A 48 -4.03 3.38 8.51
N THR A 49 -4.06 2.40 9.41
CA THR A 49 -3.87 2.68 10.84
C THR A 49 -2.49 3.27 11.08
N GLY A 50 -1.45 2.71 10.45
CA GLY A 50 -0.11 3.25 10.58
C GLY A 50 0.00 4.67 10.07
N PHE A 51 -0.59 4.95 8.90
CA PHE A 51 -0.55 6.29 8.33
C PHE A 51 -1.34 7.28 9.19
N GLN A 52 -2.47 6.86 9.72
CA GLN A 52 -3.31 7.71 10.54
C GLN A 52 -2.60 8.11 11.82
N ASN A 53 -1.77 7.23 12.36
CA ASN A 53 -1.03 7.49 13.58
C ASN A 53 0.29 8.22 13.35
N ASP A 54 0.63 8.52 12.11
CA ASP A 54 1.86 9.22 11.77
C ASP A 54 1.52 10.67 11.43
N SER A 55 1.87 11.57 12.35
CA SER A 55 1.51 12.99 12.19
C SER A 55 2.23 13.67 11.04
N GLU A 56 3.27 13.06 10.49
CA GLU A 56 3.99 13.61 9.35
C GLU A 56 3.32 13.31 8.02
N ILE A 57 2.48 12.30 7.98
CA ILE A 57 1.82 11.94 6.74
C ILE A 57 0.59 12.81 6.54
N ARG A 58 0.57 13.51 5.42
CA ARG A 58 -0.49 14.44 5.06
C ARG A 58 -1.31 13.98 3.86
N VAL A 59 -0.72 13.11 3.05
CA VAL A 59 -1.35 12.61 1.83
C VAL A 59 -1.06 11.13 1.72
N VAL A 60 -2.05 10.37 1.32
CA VAL A 60 -1.87 8.95 1.00
C VAL A 60 -2.14 8.77 -0.48
N ILE A 61 -1.17 8.19 -1.17
CA ILE A 61 -1.30 7.88 -2.59
C ILE A 61 -1.46 6.38 -2.72
N MET A 62 -2.47 5.98 -3.45
CA MET A 62 -2.72 4.58 -3.75
C MET A 62 -2.36 4.30 -5.19
N ALA A 63 -1.66 3.21 -5.42
CA ALA A 63 -1.22 2.82 -6.76
C ALA A 63 -1.30 1.31 -6.90
N GLY A 64 -1.37 0.84 -8.13
CA GLY A 64 -1.32 -0.58 -8.42
C GLY A 64 0.01 -0.96 -9.04
N ALA A 65 0.59 -2.05 -8.59
CA ALA A 65 1.79 -2.59 -9.20
C ALA A 65 1.44 -3.21 -10.56
N GLY A 66 2.43 -3.20 -11.45
CA GLY A 66 2.23 -3.68 -12.80
C GLY A 66 1.61 -2.62 -13.69
N ASP A 67 1.26 -3.01 -14.92
CA ASP A 67 0.76 -2.08 -15.92
C ASP A 67 -0.64 -2.43 -16.42
N LYS A 68 -1.31 -3.36 -15.76
CA LYS A 68 -2.61 -3.86 -16.23
C LYS A 68 -3.78 -3.21 -15.54
N ALA A 69 -3.70 -2.99 -14.23
CA ALA A 69 -4.81 -2.46 -13.47
C ALA A 69 -4.35 -1.84 -12.17
N PHE A 70 -5.08 -0.85 -11.71
CA PHE A 70 -4.93 -0.34 -10.36
C PHE A 70 -5.48 -1.37 -9.37
N VAL A 71 -6.77 -1.62 -9.44
CA VAL A 71 -7.47 -2.66 -8.69
C VAL A 71 -8.56 -3.19 -9.61
N SER A 72 -8.63 -4.50 -9.78
CA SER A 72 -9.63 -5.07 -10.68
C SER A 72 -10.91 -5.47 -9.97
N GLY A 73 -10.93 -5.37 -8.65
CA GLY A 73 -12.11 -5.72 -7.89
C GLY A 73 -11.76 -6.58 -6.69
N ALA A 74 -12.76 -7.07 -6.03
CA ALA A 74 -12.59 -7.85 -4.81
C ALA A 74 -13.15 -9.25 -4.94
#